data_7b25fc5247c39557fdd266cf8b207a3f
#
_entry.id   7b25fc5247c39557fdd266cf8b207a3f
#
_cell.length_a   1.000
_cell.length_b   1.000
_cell.length_c   1.000
_cell.angle_alpha   90.00
_cell.angle_beta   90.00
_cell.angle_gamma   90.00
#
_symmetry.space_group_name_H-M   'P 1'
#
loop_
_entity.id
_entity.type
_entity.pdbx_description
1 polymer ?
#
loop_
_entity_poly.entity_id
_entity_poly.type
_entity_poly.pdbx_seq_one_letter_code
_entity_poly.pdbx_strand_id
1 'polypeptide(L)' 'MKYTVLLEESEEGFAVSVPGLPGCHSQGETGDESLTNIADAIREYLAAVEELSLTGPSRRAVVEVV' A
#
# COMPACT_ATOMS: atom_id res chain seq x y z
N MET A 1 12.61 -5.94 -3.49
CA MET A 1 11.80 -5.16 -4.43
C MET A 1 11.68 -3.72 -3.93
N LYS A 2 11.77 -2.76 -4.82
CA LYS A 2 11.73 -1.34 -4.45
C LYS A 2 10.44 -0.70 -4.93
N TYR A 3 9.85 0.12 -4.07
CA TYR A 3 8.67 0.90 -4.42
C TYR A 3 8.93 2.37 -4.19
N THR A 4 8.48 3.19 -5.12
CA THR A 4 8.51 4.63 -4.92
C THR A 4 7.33 5.01 -4.02
N VAL A 5 7.61 5.82 -3.02
CA VAL A 5 6.59 6.32 -2.12
C VAL A 5 6.55 7.84 -2.15
N LEU A 6 5.40 8.40 -1.85
CA LEU A 6 5.23 9.84 -1.67
C LEU A 6 5.07 10.12 -0.20
N LEU A 7 5.93 10.99 0.33
CA LEU A 7 5.93 11.38 1.73
C LEU A 7 5.47 12.82 1.83
N GLU A 8 4.42 13.04 2.61
CA GLU A 8 3.89 14.38 2.84
C GLU A 8 3.97 14.74 4.32
N GLU A 9 4.56 15.88 4.60
CA GLU A 9 4.64 16.40 5.95
C GLU A 9 3.51 17.39 6.20
N SER A 10 2.89 17.31 7.38
CA SER A 10 1.87 18.23 7.82
C SER A 10 2.03 18.50 9.31
N GLU A 11 1.20 19.39 9.86
CA GLU A 11 1.22 19.67 11.30
C GLU A 11 0.88 18.44 12.14
N GLU A 12 0.17 17.50 11.57
CA GLU A 12 -0.24 16.27 12.26
C GLU A 12 0.77 15.14 12.15
N GLY A 13 1.84 15.33 11.38
CA GLY A 13 2.85 14.32 11.17
C GLY A 13 3.15 14.07 9.71
N PHE A 14 3.46 12.83 9.38
CA PHE A 14 3.82 12.42 8.02
C PHE A 14 2.81 11.42 7.49
N ALA A 15 2.39 11.66 6.26
CA ALA A 15 1.56 10.70 5.53
C ALA A 15 2.39 10.16 4.37
N VAL A 16 2.22 8.89 4.06
CA VAL A 16 2.97 8.24 3.00
C VAL A 16 2.03 7.38 2.17
N SER A 17 2.24 7.37 0.87
CA SER A 17 1.45 6.57 -0.06
C SER A 17 2.35 5.91 -1.10
N VAL A 18 1.82 4.88 -1.74
CA VAL A 18 2.52 4.14 -2.78
C VAL A 18 1.73 4.30 -4.08
N PRO A 19 2.18 5.17 -5.00
CA PRO A 19 1.45 5.39 -6.26
C PRO A 19 1.24 4.11 -7.08
N GLY A 20 2.18 3.18 -7.01
CA GLY A 20 2.09 1.92 -7.75
C GLY A 20 1.13 0.89 -7.14
N LEU A 21 0.65 1.12 -5.93
CA LEU A 21 -0.26 0.23 -5.23
C LEU A 21 -1.48 1.03 -4.76
N PRO A 22 -2.51 1.14 -5.58
CA PRO A 22 -3.69 1.95 -5.23
C PRO A 22 -4.30 1.56 -3.89
N GLY A 23 -4.54 2.55 -3.04
CA GLY A 23 -5.10 2.32 -1.72
C GLY A 23 -4.06 1.96 -0.65
N CYS A 24 -2.80 1.78 -1.03
CA CYS A 24 -1.75 1.49 -0.06
C CYS A 24 -1.16 2.79 0.47
N HIS A 25 -1.46 3.09 1.72
CA HIS A 25 -0.96 4.30 2.38
C HIS A 25 -0.80 4.04 3.88
N SER A 26 -0.02 4.89 4.51
CA SER A 26 0.17 4.84 5.95
C SER A 26 0.52 6.22 6.48
N GLN A 27 0.82 6.31 7.76
CA GLN A 27 1.17 7.57 8.40
C GLN A 27 2.05 7.29 9.63
N GLY A 28 2.68 8.34 10.15
CA GLY A 28 3.48 8.27 11.34
C GLY A 28 3.76 9.67 11.87
N GLU A 29 4.25 9.76 13.09
CA GLU A 29 4.61 11.04 13.70
C GLU A 29 5.94 11.57 13.16
N THR A 30 6.78 10.67 12.66
CA THR A 30 8.07 11.02 12.06
C THR A 30 8.14 10.41 10.67
N GLY A 31 9.07 10.93 9.85
CA GLY A 31 9.31 10.35 8.53
C GLY A 31 9.73 8.89 8.61
N ASP A 32 10.64 8.56 9.52
CA ASP A 32 11.10 7.19 9.70
C ASP A 32 9.98 6.25 10.13
N GLU A 33 9.12 6.71 11.03
CA GLU A 33 7.98 5.92 11.46
C GLU A 33 7.00 5.66 10.33
N SER A 34 6.70 6.68 9.53
CA SER A 34 5.81 6.53 8.39
C SER A 34 6.38 5.58 7.34
N LEU A 35 7.71 5.62 7.11
CA LEU A 35 8.36 4.72 6.17
C LEU A 35 8.38 3.27 6.68
N THR A 36 8.55 3.07 7.97
CA THR A 36 8.44 1.75 8.57
C THR A 36 7.02 1.21 8.43
N ASN A 37 6.04 2.06 8.71
CA ASN A 37 4.64 1.68 8.61
C ASN A 37 4.22 1.36 7.18
N ILE A 38 4.71 2.12 6.19
CA ILE A 38 4.35 1.84 4.79
C ILE A 38 4.99 0.53 4.31
N ALA A 39 6.17 0.18 4.81
CA ALA A 39 6.79 -1.10 4.48
C ALA A 39 5.92 -2.26 4.94
N ASP A 40 5.36 -2.18 6.14
CA ASP A 40 4.44 -3.18 6.64
C ASP A 40 3.14 -3.20 5.84
N ALA A 41 2.62 -2.03 5.49
CA ALA A 41 1.42 -1.92 4.68
C ALA A 41 1.60 -2.54 3.29
N ILE A 42 2.77 -2.35 2.68
CA ILE A 42 3.09 -2.97 1.40
C ILE A 42 3.10 -4.49 1.52
N ARG A 43 3.72 -5.03 2.57
CA ARG A 43 3.74 -6.48 2.80
C ARG A 43 2.34 -7.04 2.94
N GLU A 44 1.50 -6.39 3.72
CA GLU A 44 0.12 -6.82 3.91
C GLU A 44 -0.69 -6.72 2.61
N TYR A 45 -0.48 -5.65 1.86
CA TYR A 45 -1.14 -5.45 0.58
C TYR A 45 -0.81 -6.58 -0.39
N LEU A 46 0.48 -6.88 -0.54
CA LEU A 46 0.93 -7.93 -1.45
C LEU A 46 0.49 -9.32 -0.99
N ALA A 47 0.49 -9.57 0.31
CA ALA A 47 0.02 -10.82 0.86
C ALA A 47 -1.48 -11.01 0.60
N ALA A 48 -2.27 -9.95 0.75
CA ALA A 48 -3.70 -10.01 0.49
C ALA A 48 -3.99 -10.28 -0.99
N VAL A 49 -3.26 -9.63 -1.89
CA VAL A 49 -3.40 -9.86 -3.33
C VAL A 49 -3.02 -11.29 -3.68
N GLU A 50 -1.94 -11.80 -3.13
CA GLU A 50 -1.50 -13.16 -3.35
C GLU A 50 -2.50 -14.17 -2.81
N GLU A 51 -3.01 -13.92 -1.61
CA GLU A 51 -4.01 -14.78 -0.99
C GLU A 51 -5.29 -14.84 -1.82
N LEU A 52 -5.76 -13.71 -2.33
CA LEU A 52 -6.91 -13.65 -3.22
C LEU A 52 -6.69 -14.44 -4.52
N SER A 53 -5.45 -14.54 -4.96
CA SER A 53 -5.12 -15.31 -6.15
C SER A 53 -5.04 -16.80 -5.90
N LEU A 54 -4.73 -17.20 -4.66
CA LEU A 54 -4.46 -18.59 -4.29
C LEU A 54 -5.64 -19.31 -3.65
N THR A 55 -6.59 -18.59 -3.08
CA THR A 55 -7.70 -19.20 -2.36
C THR A 55 -8.89 -19.49 -3.24
N GLY A 56 -9.29 -20.77 -3.25
CA GLY A 56 -10.53 -21.25 -3.83
C GLY A 56 -10.66 -21.08 -5.31
N PRO A 57 -11.88 -21.20 -5.82
CA PRO A 57 -12.17 -21.05 -7.25
C PRO A 57 -12.30 -19.57 -7.63
N SER A 58 -11.35 -18.77 -7.25
CA SER A 58 -11.40 -17.37 -7.61
C SER A 58 -11.12 -17.19 -9.10
N ARG A 59 -11.83 -16.27 -9.70
CA ARG A 59 -11.65 -15.92 -11.08
C ARG A 59 -11.04 -14.54 -11.20
N ARG A 60 -10.18 -14.40 -12.17
CA ARG A 60 -9.78 -13.07 -12.59
C ARG A 60 -10.84 -12.51 -13.51
N ALA A 61 -11.24 -11.31 -13.25
CA ALA A 61 -12.15 -10.58 -14.10
C ALA A 61 -11.56 -9.21 -14.38
N VAL A 62 -11.70 -8.76 -15.60
CA VAL A 62 -11.30 -7.41 -15.97
C VAL A 62 -12.55 -6.59 -16.10
N VAL A 63 -12.64 -5.55 -15.29
CA VAL A 63 -13.77 -4.64 -15.32
C VAL A 63 -13.31 -3.33 -15.92
N GLU A 64 -13.94 -2.94 -17.01
CA GLU A 64 -13.67 -1.66 -17.64
C GLU A 64 -14.55 -0.60 -17.00
N VAL A 65 -13.91 0.44 -16.49
CA VAL A 65 -14.63 1.54 -15.85
C VAL A 65 -14.56 2.76 -16.76
N VAL A 66 -15.71 3.27 -17.09
CA VAL A 66 -15.84 4.40 -18.01
C VAL A 66 -15.96 5.70 -17.23
#